data_ec29823614b0ed08ffdf30b39efe4204
#
_entry.id   ec29823614b0ed08ffdf30b39efe4204
#
_cell.length_a   1.000
_cell.length_b   1.000
_cell.length_c   1.000
_cell.angle_alpha   90.00
_cell.angle_beta   90.00
_cell.angle_gamma   90.00
#
_symmetry.space_group_name_H-M   'P 1'
#
loop_
_entity.id
_entity.type
_entity.pdbx_description
1 polymer ?
#
loop_
_entity_poly.entity_id
_entity_poly.type
_entity_poly.pdbx_seq_one_letter_code
_entity_poly.pdbx_strand_id
1 'polypeptide(L)'
;IELRPTVQVGNPFMEKILIEACLEVVKADLLEGLQDLGAAGLTSSIVEATTKGGTGFWLDVALVPRRESGMSPYEIMLSESQERMLLIVSPGNVEAVKTIMNKWDIPCTAIGEVTGDGIARIFEGPNPVGAVPGGMLTHPPIYEVSGDKPNSIMDLQNYDLTSLPTPAESPYDALLLLLASPNIASKEFVYRQYDHQVQTNTVLPPGAADAAVVRIK
;
A
#
# COMPACT_ATOMS: atom_id res chain seq x y z
N ILE A 1 0.53 20.64 -14.14
CA ILE A 1 -0.34 19.49 -13.81
C ILE A 1 0.16 18.21 -14.51
N GLU A 2 0.70 18.32 -15.74
CA GLU A 2 1.07 17.15 -16.56
C GLU A 2 2.29 16.35 -16.08
N LEU A 3 3.04 16.84 -15.11
CA LEU A 3 4.26 16.19 -14.63
C LEU A 3 4.35 16.11 -13.09
N ARG A 4 3.22 16.17 -12.38
CA ARG A 4 3.27 15.81 -10.96
C ARG A 4 3.75 14.37 -10.87
N PRO A 5 4.81 14.10 -10.09
CA PRO A 5 5.37 12.76 -10.05
C PRO A 5 4.32 11.79 -9.55
N THR A 6 3.89 10.92 -10.44
CA THR A 6 3.12 9.73 -10.10
C THR A 6 4.01 8.66 -9.46
N VAL A 7 5.33 8.85 -9.56
CA VAL A 7 6.33 7.93 -9.02
C VAL A 7 6.81 8.46 -7.68
N GLN A 8 6.71 7.63 -6.68
CA GLN A 8 7.15 7.89 -5.32
C GLN A 8 8.68 7.75 -5.24
N VAL A 9 9.33 8.76 -4.71
CA VAL A 9 10.78 8.70 -4.43
C VAL A 9 10.95 8.31 -2.97
N GLY A 10 11.38 7.08 -2.72
CA GLY A 10 11.67 6.57 -1.39
C GLY A 10 12.88 7.26 -0.78
N ASN A 11 12.86 7.44 0.54
CA ASN A 11 13.98 7.91 1.34
C ASN A 11 14.28 6.91 2.46
N PRO A 12 15.16 5.91 2.23
CA PRO A 12 15.42 4.84 3.20
C PRO A 12 15.92 5.35 4.56
N PHE A 13 16.61 6.49 4.59
CA PHE A 13 17.03 7.11 5.84
C PHE A 13 15.85 7.66 6.62
N MET A 14 14.95 8.39 5.96
CA MET A 14 13.73 8.91 6.57
C MET A 14 12.83 7.76 7.06
N GLU A 15 12.69 6.71 6.26
CA GLU A 15 11.94 5.51 6.66
C GLU A 15 12.52 4.89 7.94
N LYS A 16 13.84 4.74 8.01
CA LYS A 16 14.51 4.19 9.21
C LYS A 16 14.20 5.01 10.46
N ILE A 17 14.34 6.33 10.41
CA ILE A 17 14.08 7.18 11.57
C ILE A 17 12.59 7.24 11.92
N LEU A 18 11.70 7.19 10.93
CA LEU A 18 10.25 7.12 11.14
C LEU A 18 9.86 5.82 11.87
N ILE A 19 10.44 4.69 11.49
CA ILE A 19 10.23 3.40 12.17
C ILE A 19 10.64 3.52 13.65
N GLU A 20 11.84 4.04 13.94
CA GLU A 20 12.34 4.16 15.32
C GLU A 20 11.47 5.09 16.16
N ALA A 21 11.05 6.23 15.60
CA ALA A 21 10.15 7.16 16.28
C ALA A 21 8.79 6.54 16.56
N CYS A 22 8.18 5.86 15.59
CA CYS A 22 6.91 5.16 15.78
C CYS A 22 7.02 4.06 16.84
N LEU A 23 8.10 3.28 16.84
CA LEU A 23 8.33 2.26 17.87
C LEU A 23 8.50 2.86 19.26
N GLU A 24 9.13 4.02 19.38
CA GLU A 24 9.24 4.74 20.66
C GLU A 24 7.88 5.22 21.17
N VAL A 25 7.04 5.77 20.28
CA VAL A 25 5.68 6.19 20.62
C VAL A 25 4.80 5.01 21.03
N VAL A 26 4.89 3.88 20.32
CA VAL A 26 4.17 2.64 20.66
C VAL A 26 4.61 2.11 22.03
N LYS A 27 5.92 2.06 22.30
CA LYS A 27 6.47 1.61 23.60
C LYS A 27 6.04 2.52 24.75
N ALA A 28 5.81 3.80 24.50
CA ALA A 28 5.34 4.75 25.49
C ALA A 28 3.81 4.69 25.73
N ASP A 29 3.09 3.83 25.03
CA ASP A 29 1.62 3.64 25.12
C ASP A 29 0.84 4.96 24.93
N LEU A 30 1.21 5.72 23.89
CA LEU A 30 0.65 7.04 23.62
C LEU A 30 -0.41 7.04 22.52
N LEU A 31 -0.66 5.88 21.85
CA LEU A 31 -1.49 5.78 20.65
C LEU A 31 -2.79 5.04 20.90
N GLU A 32 -3.87 5.54 20.29
CA GLU A 32 -5.13 4.83 20.07
C GLU A 32 -5.12 4.04 18.74
N GLY A 33 -4.35 4.50 17.77
CA GLY A 33 -4.21 3.86 16.46
C GLY A 33 -2.99 4.34 15.70
N LEU A 34 -2.48 3.47 14.83
CA LEU A 34 -1.35 3.73 13.95
C LEU A 34 -1.64 3.10 12.59
N GLN A 35 -1.48 3.87 11.51
CA GLN A 35 -1.74 3.44 10.15
C GLN A 35 -0.69 4.06 9.21
N ASP A 36 -0.19 3.27 8.27
CA ASP A 36 0.62 3.79 7.17
C ASP A 36 -0.24 4.54 6.14
N LEU A 37 0.39 5.41 5.38
CA LEU A 37 -0.23 6.09 4.25
C LEU A 37 0.24 5.40 2.95
N GLY A 38 -0.34 4.24 2.67
CA GLY A 38 -0.13 3.51 1.42
C GLY A 38 -1.01 4.01 0.27
N ALA A 39 -1.62 3.09 -0.46
CA ALA A 39 -2.50 3.38 -1.59
C ALA A 39 -3.66 4.30 -1.17
N ALA A 40 -3.95 5.32 -1.99
CA ALA A 40 -4.92 6.38 -1.74
C ALA A 40 -4.62 7.26 -0.50
N GLY A 41 -3.41 7.18 0.05
CA GLY A 41 -2.86 8.10 1.06
C GLY A 41 -3.76 8.30 2.28
N LEU A 42 -4.12 9.57 2.58
CA LEU A 42 -4.99 9.90 3.71
C LEU A 42 -6.40 9.34 3.57
N THR A 43 -6.90 9.18 2.35
CA THR A 43 -8.27 8.68 2.13
C THR A 43 -8.42 7.26 2.67
N SER A 44 -7.51 6.35 2.36
CA SER A 44 -7.59 4.98 2.88
C SER A 44 -7.24 4.93 4.37
N SER A 45 -6.10 5.51 4.75
CA SER A 45 -5.56 5.36 6.10
C SER A 45 -6.51 5.87 7.20
N ILE A 46 -7.04 7.10 7.05
CA ILE A 46 -7.92 7.66 8.08
C ILE A 46 -9.31 7.01 8.09
N VAL A 47 -9.87 6.72 6.89
CA VAL A 47 -11.19 6.10 6.78
C VAL A 47 -11.17 4.68 7.35
N GLU A 48 -10.16 3.88 7.01
CA GLU A 48 -10.05 2.52 7.56
C GLU A 48 -9.86 2.53 9.08
N ALA A 49 -8.98 3.40 9.58
CA ALA A 49 -8.73 3.49 11.01
C ALA A 49 -9.99 3.91 11.80
N THR A 50 -10.72 4.93 11.33
CA THR A 50 -11.90 5.42 12.02
C THR A 50 -13.12 4.51 11.84
N THR A 51 -13.34 3.94 10.66
CA THR A 51 -14.49 3.05 10.42
C THR A 51 -14.35 1.73 11.18
N LYS A 52 -13.15 1.18 11.35
CA LYS A 52 -12.91 0.02 12.23
C LYS A 52 -13.29 0.31 13.67
N GLY A 53 -13.12 1.55 14.13
CA GLY A 53 -13.56 2.02 15.44
C GLY A 53 -15.03 2.40 15.54
N GLY A 54 -15.81 2.33 14.44
CA GLY A 54 -17.20 2.79 14.39
C GLY A 54 -17.35 4.31 14.52
N THR A 55 -16.29 5.07 14.20
CA THR A 55 -16.19 6.53 14.39
C THR A 55 -16.14 7.26 13.06
N GLY A 56 -16.26 8.58 13.10
CA GLY A 56 -16.00 9.48 12.00
C GLY A 56 -14.79 10.36 12.28
N PHE A 57 -14.58 11.37 11.44
CA PHE A 57 -13.52 12.35 11.63
C PHE A 57 -13.85 13.68 10.95
N TRP A 58 -13.16 14.72 11.36
CA TRP A 58 -12.95 15.89 10.53
C TRP A 58 -11.44 16.10 10.31
N LEU A 59 -11.07 16.54 9.11
CA LEU A 59 -9.70 16.74 8.69
C LEU A 59 -9.61 18.04 7.91
N ASP A 60 -8.60 18.86 8.20
CA ASP A 60 -8.26 20.06 7.42
C ASP A 60 -7.03 19.80 6.55
N VAL A 61 -7.25 19.69 5.25
CA VAL A 61 -6.16 19.45 4.29
C VAL A 61 -5.17 20.61 4.19
N ALA A 62 -5.56 21.83 4.64
CA ALA A 62 -4.65 22.97 4.68
C ALA A 62 -3.52 22.78 5.70
N LEU A 63 -3.73 21.95 6.72
CA LEU A 63 -2.75 21.61 7.77
C LEU A 63 -1.82 20.48 7.36
N VAL A 64 -2.13 19.74 6.31
CA VAL A 64 -1.31 18.61 5.85
C VAL A 64 0.01 19.11 5.29
N PRO A 65 1.18 18.66 5.80
CA PRO A 65 2.48 18.98 5.23
C PRO A 65 2.59 18.51 3.77
N ARG A 66 3.07 19.36 2.88
CA ARG A 66 3.16 19.10 1.45
C ARG A 66 4.57 19.41 0.93
N ARG A 67 5.03 18.63 -0.02
CA ARG A 67 6.28 18.93 -0.76
C ARG A 67 6.05 19.94 -1.88
N GLU A 68 4.82 19.98 -2.43
CA GLU A 68 4.46 20.86 -3.55
C GLU A 68 3.36 21.84 -3.15
N SER A 69 3.43 23.05 -3.71
CA SER A 69 2.36 24.06 -3.59
C SER A 69 1.28 23.82 -4.64
N GLY A 70 0.08 24.36 -4.39
CA GLY A 70 -1.01 24.35 -5.37
C GLY A 70 -1.69 23.00 -5.57
N MET A 71 -1.54 22.06 -4.63
CA MET A 71 -2.34 20.82 -4.61
C MET A 71 -3.77 21.13 -4.17
N SER A 72 -4.73 20.58 -4.90
CA SER A 72 -6.14 20.60 -4.53
C SER A 72 -6.41 19.66 -3.32
N PRO A 73 -7.51 19.85 -2.58
CA PRO A 73 -7.92 18.94 -1.51
C PRO A 73 -7.97 17.47 -1.94
N TYR A 74 -8.48 17.21 -3.15
CA TYR A 74 -8.54 15.87 -3.74
C TYR A 74 -7.14 15.25 -3.91
N GLU A 75 -6.20 16.01 -4.46
CA GLU A 75 -4.82 15.55 -4.65
C GLU A 75 -4.09 15.32 -3.32
N ILE A 76 -4.37 16.14 -2.29
CA ILE A 76 -3.79 15.97 -0.94
C ILE A 76 -4.30 14.67 -0.30
N MET A 77 -5.60 14.41 -0.41
CA MET A 77 -6.23 13.21 0.16
C MET A 77 -5.73 11.92 -0.49
N LEU A 78 -5.46 11.94 -1.79
CA LEU A 78 -5.00 10.77 -2.56
C LEU A 78 -3.49 10.67 -2.70
N SER A 79 -2.73 11.65 -2.22
CA SER A 79 -1.27 11.65 -2.35
C SER A 79 -0.66 10.42 -1.66
N GLU A 80 0.21 9.72 -2.38
CA GLU A 80 0.94 8.54 -1.92
C GLU A 80 2.43 8.85 -1.65
N SER A 81 2.75 10.07 -1.21
CA SER A 81 4.13 10.41 -0.82
C SER A 81 4.64 9.42 0.22
N GLN A 82 5.89 8.97 0.04
CA GLN A 82 6.51 7.96 0.89
C GLN A 82 6.85 8.48 2.30
N GLU A 83 7.14 7.58 3.21
CA GLU A 83 7.58 7.81 4.60
C GLU A 83 6.60 8.70 5.38
N ARG A 84 5.33 8.30 5.38
CA ARG A 84 4.28 8.95 6.18
C ARG A 84 3.49 7.94 7.01
N MET A 85 3.16 8.35 8.22
CA MET A 85 2.31 7.57 9.14
C MET A 85 1.18 8.46 9.68
N LEU A 86 0.02 7.89 9.85
CA LEU A 86 -1.12 8.48 10.55
C LEU A 86 -1.15 7.94 11.98
N LEU A 87 -1.18 8.85 12.95
CA LEU A 87 -1.29 8.53 14.37
C LEU A 87 -2.65 9.04 14.90
N ILE A 88 -3.39 8.18 15.56
CA ILE A 88 -4.57 8.55 16.34
C ILE A 88 -4.14 8.61 17.79
N VAL A 89 -4.31 9.77 18.40
CA VAL A 89 -3.74 10.10 19.69
C VAL A 89 -4.81 10.74 20.58
N SER A 90 -4.90 10.31 21.84
CA SER A 90 -5.73 11.01 22.84
C SER A 90 -5.24 12.44 23.05
N PRO A 91 -6.13 13.45 23.23
CA PRO A 91 -5.75 14.85 23.33
C PRO A 91 -4.64 15.12 24.36
N GLY A 92 -4.65 14.41 25.49
CA GLY A 92 -3.63 14.55 26.54
C GLY A 92 -2.23 14.08 26.15
N ASN A 93 -2.09 13.25 25.12
CA ASN A 93 -0.84 12.63 24.69
C ASN A 93 -0.18 13.37 23.50
N VAL A 94 -0.88 14.31 22.88
CA VAL A 94 -0.43 14.98 21.62
C VAL A 94 0.96 15.61 21.78
N GLU A 95 1.20 16.34 22.85
CA GLU A 95 2.49 17.01 23.07
C GLU A 95 3.62 16.01 23.39
N ALA A 96 3.32 14.91 24.06
CA ALA A 96 4.29 13.84 24.29
C ALA A 96 4.70 13.17 22.96
N VAL A 97 3.74 12.88 22.07
CA VAL A 97 4.02 12.35 20.73
C VAL A 97 4.86 13.32 19.91
N LYS A 98 4.51 14.60 19.87
CA LYS A 98 5.30 15.63 19.18
C LYS A 98 6.74 15.71 19.71
N THR A 99 6.91 15.57 21.02
CA THR A 99 8.24 15.59 21.65
C THR A 99 9.10 14.43 21.16
N ILE A 100 8.54 13.21 21.07
CA ILE A 100 9.25 12.05 20.53
C ILE A 100 9.57 12.26 19.05
N MET A 101 8.62 12.71 18.23
CA MET A 101 8.84 12.95 16.82
C MET A 101 9.91 14.01 16.58
N ASN A 102 9.90 15.10 17.35
CA ASN A 102 10.93 16.15 17.27
C ASN A 102 12.34 15.64 17.66
N LYS A 103 12.44 14.72 18.61
CA LYS A 103 13.72 14.07 18.96
C LYS A 103 14.36 13.36 17.75
N TRP A 104 13.54 12.87 16.83
CA TRP A 104 13.96 12.18 15.63
C TRP A 104 13.98 13.09 14.38
N ASP A 105 13.81 14.41 14.55
CA ASP A 105 13.69 15.39 13.46
C ASP A 105 12.56 15.05 12.45
N ILE A 106 11.47 14.45 12.92
CA ILE A 106 10.32 14.08 12.11
C ILE A 106 9.22 15.13 12.25
N PRO A 107 8.76 15.76 11.15
CA PRO A 107 7.61 16.65 11.18
C PRO A 107 6.35 15.92 11.65
N CYS A 108 5.67 16.48 12.65
CA CYS A 108 4.44 15.93 13.20
C CYS A 108 3.40 17.04 13.37
N THR A 109 2.28 16.92 12.64
CA THR A 109 1.23 17.93 12.60
C THR A 109 -0.12 17.31 12.92
N ALA A 110 -0.89 17.91 13.84
CA ALA A 110 -2.29 17.56 14.04
C ALA A 110 -3.11 18.13 12.88
N ILE A 111 -3.80 17.26 12.15
CA ILE A 111 -4.52 17.61 10.92
C ILE A 111 -6.03 17.50 11.05
N GLY A 112 -6.54 17.01 12.18
CA GLY A 112 -7.97 16.81 12.43
C GLY A 112 -8.24 16.05 13.72
N GLU A 113 -9.47 15.63 13.89
CA GLU A 113 -9.94 14.91 15.10
C GLU A 113 -10.90 13.79 14.72
N VAL A 114 -10.90 12.73 15.51
CA VAL A 114 -11.87 11.63 15.44
C VAL A 114 -13.18 12.07 16.08
N THR A 115 -14.32 11.76 15.44
CA THR A 115 -15.66 12.09 15.91
C THR A 115 -16.50 10.84 16.16
N GLY A 116 -17.51 10.93 17.02
CA GLY A 116 -18.36 9.78 17.36
C GLY A 116 -19.56 9.54 16.42
N ASP A 117 -19.68 10.29 15.31
CA ASP A 117 -20.89 10.28 14.47
C ASP A 117 -20.79 9.49 13.18
N GLY A 118 -19.66 8.84 12.92
CA GLY A 118 -19.45 8.00 11.74
C GLY A 118 -19.33 8.76 10.41
N ILE A 119 -19.19 10.08 10.41
CA ILE A 119 -19.10 10.91 9.22
C ILE A 119 -17.65 11.32 8.96
N ALA A 120 -17.16 11.06 7.76
CA ALA A 120 -15.90 11.58 7.26
C ALA A 120 -16.10 12.99 6.70
N ARG A 121 -15.47 13.99 7.31
CA ARG A 121 -15.55 15.40 6.90
C ARG A 121 -14.18 15.93 6.53
N ILE A 122 -14.10 16.59 5.39
CA ILE A 122 -12.87 17.18 4.89
C ILE A 122 -13.09 18.67 4.71
N PHE A 123 -12.13 19.45 5.18
CA PHE A 123 -12.11 20.91 5.10
C PHE A 123 -10.84 21.38 4.41
N GLU A 124 -10.90 22.57 3.84
CA GLU A 124 -9.75 23.38 3.44
C GLU A 124 -9.83 24.72 4.17
N GLY A 125 -9.17 24.82 5.32
CA GLY A 125 -9.38 25.91 6.24
C GLY A 125 -10.84 25.98 6.72
N PRO A 126 -11.52 27.13 6.55
CA PRO A 126 -12.93 27.25 6.97
C PRO A 126 -13.93 26.61 6.00
N ASN A 127 -13.49 26.13 4.84
CA ASN A 127 -14.40 25.69 3.78
C ASN A 127 -14.58 24.17 3.84
N PRO A 128 -15.81 23.65 3.97
CA PRO A 128 -16.08 22.23 3.82
C PRO A 128 -15.95 21.84 2.34
N VAL A 129 -15.14 20.80 2.06
CA VAL A 129 -14.91 20.29 0.70
C VAL A 129 -15.49 18.89 0.49
N GLY A 130 -15.85 18.20 1.57
CA GLY A 130 -16.48 16.88 1.47
C GLY A 130 -17.05 16.41 2.81
N ALA A 131 -18.16 15.67 2.73
CA ALA A 131 -18.73 14.97 3.87
C ALA A 131 -19.46 13.72 3.38
N VAL A 132 -19.06 12.55 3.88
CA VAL A 132 -19.68 11.26 3.53
C VAL A 132 -19.72 10.35 4.74
N PRO A 133 -20.70 9.45 4.87
CA PRO A 133 -20.64 8.37 5.87
C PRO A 133 -19.40 7.50 5.62
N GLY A 134 -18.56 7.28 6.64
CA GLY A 134 -17.33 6.50 6.53
C GLY A 134 -17.57 5.08 6.02
N GLY A 135 -18.69 4.46 6.41
CA GLY A 135 -19.08 3.14 5.93
C GLY A 135 -19.28 3.03 4.42
N MET A 136 -19.64 4.12 3.74
CA MET A 136 -19.76 4.11 2.27
C MET A 136 -18.41 3.94 1.56
N LEU A 137 -17.34 4.36 2.22
CA LEU A 137 -15.98 4.28 1.66
C LEU A 137 -15.34 2.91 1.92
N THR A 138 -15.74 2.21 2.99
CA THR A 138 -15.19 0.90 3.37
C THR A 138 -16.05 -0.28 2.92
N HIS A 139 -17.34 -0.05 2.66
CA HIS A 139 -18.28 -1.07 2.21
C HIS A 139 -18.96 -0.60 0.92
N PRO A 140 -18.23 -0.52 -0.19
CA PRO A 140 -18.82 -0.13 -1.48
C PRO A 140 -19.85 -1.17 -1.94
N PRO A 141 -20.81 -0.79 -2.79
CA PRO A 141 -21.71 -1.74 -3.42
C PRO A 141 -20.94 -2.83 -4.15
N ILE A 142 -21.33 -4.07 -3.93
CA ILE A 142 -20.75 -5.21 -4.64
C ILE A 142 -21.52 -5.37 -5.96
N TYR A 143 -20.79 -5.34 -7.06
CA TYR A 143 -21.34 -5.63 -8.38
C TYR A 143 -21.13 -7.12 -8.67
N GLU A 144 -22.22 -7.86 -8.76
CA GLU A 144 -22.19 -9.24 -9.25
C GLU A 144 -22.25 -9.23 -10.77
N VAL A 145 -21.16 -9.61 -11.40
CA VAL A 145 -21.08 -9.75 -12.86
C VAL A 145 -21.14 -11.22 -13.21
N SER A 146 -22.17 -11.60 -13.96
CA SER A 146 -22.22 -12.94 -14.54
C SER A 146 -21.20 -13.06 -15.66
N GLY A 147 -20.37 -14.09 -15.63
CA GLY A 147 -19.43 -14.40 -16.69
C GLY A 147 -19.82 -15.70 -17.41
N ASP A 148 -19.81 -15.68 -18.72
CA ASP A 148 -19.93 -16.88 -19.50
C ASP A 148 -18.56 -17.50 -19.77
N LYS A 149 -18.47 -18.81 -19.66
CA LYS A 149 -17.24 -19.53 -19.97
C LYS A 149 -17.07 -19.56 -21.51
N PRO A 150 -15.97 -18.98 -22.04
CA PRO A 150 -15.74 -19.01 -23.49
C PRO A 150 -15.66 -20.44 -24.03
N ASN A 151 -16.23 -20.68 -25.20
CA ASN A 151 -16.17 -21.99 -25.86
C ASN A 151 -14.71 -22.45 -26.08
N SER A 152 -13.80 -21.53 -26.34
CA SER A 152 -12.36 -21.83 -26.49
C SER A 152 -11.74 -22.51 -25.28
N ILE A 153 -12.22 -22.24 -24.07
CA ILE A 153 -11.75 -22.93 -22.85
C ILE A 153 -12.29 -24.37 -22.82
N MET A 154 -13.52 -24.59 -23.28
CA MET A 154 -14.08 -25.93 -23.40
C MET A 154 -13.31 -26.76 -24.43
N ASP A 155 -12.99 -26.16 -25.56
CA ASP A 155 -12.21 -26.81 -26.61
C ASP A 155 -10.81 -27.21 -26.12
N LEU A 156 -10.13 -26.30 -25.39
CA LEU A 156 -8.83 -26.57 -24.77
C LEU A 156 -8.89 -27.68 -23.70
N GLN A 157 -9.97 -27.72 -22.89
CA GLN A 157 -10.12 -28.75 -21.87
C GLN A 157 -10.40 -30.14 -22.45
N ASN A 158 -11.05 -30.18 -23.60
CA ASN A 158 -11.38 -31.43 -24.32
C ASN A 158 -10.34 -31.80 -25.38
N TYR A 159 -9.26 -31.03 -25.49
CA TYR A 159 -8.22 -31.27 -26.47
C TYR A 159 -7.49 -32.59 -26.20
N ASP A 160 -7.43 -33.45 -27.20
CA ASP A 160 -6.69 -34.71 -27.10
C ASP A 160 -5.20 -34.45 -27.27
N LEU A 161 -4.45 -34.48 -26.18
CA LEU A 161 -2.99 -34.30 -26.19
C LEU A 161 -2.25 -35.41 -26.99
N THR A 162 -2.85 -36.59 -27.18
CA THR A 162 -2.25 -37.64 -27.93
C THR A 162 -2.25 -37.36 -29.44
N SER A 163 -3.08 -36.40 -29.87
CA SER A 163 -3.12 -35.95 -31.27
C SER A 163 -2.01 -34.98 -31.66
N LEU A 164 -1.21 -34.50 -30.66
CA LEU A 164 -0.09 -33.62 -30.94
C LEU A 164 0.98 -34.31 -31.78
N PRO A 165 1.47 -33.64 -32.83
CA PRO A 165 2.56 -34.20 -33.62
C PRO A 165 3.82 -34.34 -32.76
N THR A 166 4.55 -35.41 -32.95
CA THR A 166 5.90 -35.54 -32.38
C THR A 166 6.78 -34.40 -32.90
N PRO A 167 7.49 -33.66 -32.02
CA PRO A 167 8.41 -32.62 -32.45
C PRO A 167 9.39 -33.16 -33.49
N ALA A 168 9.65 -32.36 -34.53
CA ALA A 168 10.64 -32.73 -35.55
C ALA A 168 12.08 -32.59 -35.05
N GLU A 169 12.26 -31.77 -33.99
CA GLU A 169 13.53 -31.48 -33.34
C GLU A 169 13.99 -32.69 -32.51
N SER A 170 15.31 -32.81 -32.36
CA SER A 170 15.85 -33.75 -31.39
C SER A 170 15.37 -33.39 -29.95
N PRO A 171 15.25 -34.37 -29.03
CA PRO A 171 14.90 -34.09 -27.64
C PRO A 171 15.82 -33.05 -26.99
N TYR A 172 17.05 -32.95 -27.41
CA TYR A 172 18.01 -31.95 -26.95
C TYR A 172 17.66 -30.55 -27.42
N ASP A 173 17.34 -30.38 -28.69
CA ASP A 173 16.94 -29.08 -29.24
C ASP A 173 15.59 -28.65 -28.71
N ALA A 174 14.64 -29.56 -28.55
CA ALA A 174 13.36 -29.30 -27.93
C ALA A 174 13.53 -28.82 -26.50
N LEU A 175 14.42 -29.39 -25.69
CA LEU A 175 14.73 -28.93 -24.34
C LEU A 175 15.30 -27.51 -24.35
N LEU A 176 16.23 -27.20 -25.23
CA LEU A 176 16.82 -25.86 -25.34
C LEU A 176 15.78 -24.82 -25.75
N LEU A 177 14.89 -25.15 -26.69
CA LEU A 177 13.77 -24.28 -27.07
C LEU A 177 12.80 -24.01 -25.91
N LEU A 178 12.48 -25.05 -25.16
CA LEU A 178 11.63 -24.89 -23.93
C LEU A 178 12.29 -24.00 -22.89
N LEU A 179 13.56 -24.21 -22.59
CA LEU A 179 14.30 -23.40 -21.62
C LEU A 179 14.46 -21.95 -22.06
N ALA A 180 14.50 -21.69 -23.37
CA ALA A 180 14.53 -20.34 -23.94
C ALA A 180 13.16 -19.67 -24.04
N SER A 181 12.07 -20.44 -23.86
CA SER A 181 10.70 -19.90 -23.91
C SER A 181 10.47 -18.84 -22.85
N PRO A 182 9.82 -17.69 -23.16
CA PRO A 182 9.52 -16.63 -22.18
C PRO A 182 8.74 -17.10 -20.94
N ASN A 183 7.94 -18.17 -21.05
CA ASN A 183 7.19 -18.74 -19.94
C ASN A 183 8.04 -19.59 -18.98
N ILE A 184 9.15 -20.15 -19.47
CA ILE A 184 10.00 -21.11 -18.74
C ILE A 184 11.35 -20.50 -18.37
N ALA A 185 11.89 -19.63 -19.24
CA ALA A 185 13.16 -18.96 -19.02
C ALA A 185 13.26 -18.27 -17.66
N SER A 186 14.48 -18.15 -17.14
CA SER A 186 14.73 -17.43 -15.87
C SER A 186 14.12 -16.04 -15.88
N LYS A 187 13.51 -15.67 -14.76
CA LYS A 187 12.96 -14.32 -14.54
C LYS A 187 13.92 -13.45 -13.71
N GLU A 188 15.18 -13.84 -13.62
CA GLU A 188 16.17 -13.13 -12.80
C GLU A 188 16.25 -11.64 -13.15
N PHE A 189 16.19 -11.30 -14.45
CA PHE A 189 16.21 -9.89 -14.89
C PHE A 189 15.03 -9.06 -14.34
N VAL A 190 13.93 -9.71 -13.98
CA VAL A 190 12.77 -9.05 -13.34
C VAL A 190 12.99 -8.92 -11.85
N TYR A 191 13.16 -10.03 -11.13
CA TYR A 191 13.17 -10.00 -9.65
C TYR A 191 14.42 -9.36 -9.05
N ARG A 192 15.55 -9.31 -9.76
CA ARG A 192 16.73 -8.56 -9.31
C ARG A 192 16.52 -7.08 -9.11
N GLN A 193 15.48 -6.49 -9.71
CA GLN A 193 15.16 -5.07 -9.60
C GLN A 193 14.34 -4.74 -8.35
N TYR A 194 13.84 -5.75 -7.66
CA TYR A 194 12.92 -5.61 -6.53
C TYR A 194 13.51 -6.23 -5.27
N ASP A 195 13.01 -5.76 -4.11
CA ASP A 195 13.34 -6.39 -2.85
C ASP A 195 12.64 -7.77 -2.74
N HIS A 196 13.42 -8.79 -2.51
CA HIS A 196 12.96 -10.17 -2.25
C HIS A 196 13.49 -10.70 -0.91
N GLN A 197 13.98 -9.79 -0.05
CA GLN A 197 14.56 -10.11 1.25
C GLN A 197 13.91 -9.30 2.38
N VAL A 198 12.64 -8.94 2.23
CA VAL A 198 11.90 -8.14 3.22
C VAL A 198 12.12 -8.64 4.64
N GLN A 199 12.43 -7.71 5.56
CA GLN A 199 12.77 -7.99 6.95
C GLN A 199 13.95 -8.98 7.14
N THR A 200 14.74 -9.22 6.12
CA THR A 200 15.87 -10.18 6.12
C THR A 200 15.46 -11.60 6.50
N ASN A 201 14.22 -11.98 6.23
CA ASN A 201 13.67 -13.29 6.60
C ASN A 201 13.86 -14.35 5.50
N THR A 202 14.20 -13.97 4.29
CA THR A 202 14.43 -14.90 3.18
C THR A 202 15.69 -15.73 3.44
N VAL A 203 15.52 -17.05 3.52
CA VAL A 203 16.62 -18.02 3.70
C VAL A 203 17.09 -18.54 2.35
N LEU A 204 16.16 -18.90 1.47
CA LEU A 204 16.44 -19.30 0.09
C LEU A 204 15.88 -18.20 -0.85
N PRO A 205 16.76 -17.41 -1.48
CA PRO A 205 16.32 -16.37 -2.44
C PRO A 205 15.79 -16.99 -3.74
N PRO A 206 15.09 -16.21 -4.59
CA PRO A 206 14.65 -16.65 -5.90
C PRO A 206 15.80 -17.23 -6.71
N GLY A 207 15.57 -18.39 -7.37
CA GLY A 207 16.56 -19.10 -8.19
C GLY A 207 17.55 -19.97 -7.42
N ALA A 208 17.55 -19.96 -6.08
CA ALA A 208 18.46 -20.80 -5.28
C ALA A 208 17.96 -22.24 -5.11
N ALA A 209 16.65 -22.47 -5.19
CA ALA A 209 16.01 -23.79 -5.09
C ALA A 209 14.60 -23.77 -5.71
N ASP A 210 13.96 -24.95 -5.75
CA ASP A 210 12.59 -25.12 -6.28
C ASP A 210 11.51 -24.53 -5.39
N ALA A 211 11.85 -24.18 -4.15
CA ALA A 211 10.92 -23.58 -3.18
C ALA A 211 11.56 -22.40 -2.44
N ALA A 212 10.76 -21.41 -2.11
CA ALA A 212 11.17 -20.34 -1.21
C ALA A 212 11.15 -20.83 0.25
N VAL A 213 12.16 -20.44 1.02
CA VAL A 213 12.21 -20.66 2.45
C VAL A 213 12.31 -19.33 3.16
N VAL A 214 11.36 -19.08 4.06
CA VAL A 214 11.28 -17.86 4.87
C VAL A 214 11.37 -18.22 6.35
N ARG A 215 12.20 -17.47 7.06
CA ARG A 215 12.29 -17.61 8.53
C ARG A 215 11.09 -16.95 9.18
N ILE A 216 10.43 -17.67 10.06
CA ILE A 216 9.41 -17.12 10.95
C ILE A 216 10.12 -16.70 12.24
N LYS A 217 9.90 -15.46 12.69
CA LYS A 217 10.43 -14.92 13.95
C LYS A 217 9.38 -14.97 15.02
#